data_092eaa264451ddc15dcda00b67993788
#
_entry.id   092eaa264451ddc15dcda00b67993788
#
_cell.length_a   1.000
_cell.length_b   1.000
_cell.length_c   1.000
_cell.angle_alpha   90.00
_cell.angle_beta   90.00
_cell.angle_gamma   90.00
#
_symmetry.space_group_name_H-M   'P 1'
#
loop_
_entity.id
_entity.type
_entity.pdbx_description
1 polymer ?
#
loop_
_entity_poly.entity_id
_entity_poly.type
_entity_poly.pdbx_seq_one_letter_code
_entity_poly.pdbx_strand_id
1 'polypeptide(L)' 'MELPKDPAMLLSLLNMKLRDAYPSLDALCDDMGLSKADIVSRMEDAGFEYDERANRFW' A
#
# COMPACT_ATOMS: atom_id res chain seq x y z
N MET A 1 -2.43 -13.30 3.41
CA MET A 1 -3.48 -12.33 3.77
C MET A 1 -4.26 -11.91 2.54
N GLU A 2 -5.55 -11.93 2.63
CA GLU A 2 -6.39 -11.52 1.52
C GLU A 2 -6.63 -10.01 1.58
N LEU A 3 -6.35 -9.32 0.47
CA LEU A 3 -6.47 -7.88 0.41
C LEU A 3 -7.90 -7.45 0.04
N PRO A 4 -8.37 -6.31 0.57
CA PRO A 4 -9.65 -5.76 0.14
C PRO A 4 -9.66 -5.49 -1.37
N LYS A 5 -10.78 -5.74 -2.01
CA LYS A 5 -10.98 -5.41 -3.43
C LYS A 5 -11.35 -3.94 -3.62
N ASP A 6 -11.97 -3.34 -2.62
CA ASP A 6 -12.34 -1.92 -2.64
C ASP A 6 -11.07 -1.07 -2.48
N PRO A 7 -10.78 -0.18 -3.45
CA PRO A 7 -9.57 0.64 -3.39
C PRO A 7 -9.50 1.54 -2.15
N ALA A 8 -10.63 2.07 -1.69
CA ALA A 8 -10.64 2.91 -0.49
C ALA A 8 -10.30 2.11 0.76
N MET A 9 -10.79 0.88 0.85
CA MET A 9 -10.44 -0.02 1.97
C MET A 9 -8.98 -0.45 1.88
N LEU A 10 -8.50 -0.74 0.69
CA LEU A 10 -7.10 -1.09 0.48
C LEU A 10 -6.17 0.07 0.86
N LEU A 11 -6.54 1.28 0.47
CA LEU A 11 -5.81 2.50 0.85
C LEU A 11 -5.69 2.63 2.36
N SER A 12 -6.80 2.47 3.08
CA SER A 12 -6.81 2.55 4.55
C SER A 12 -5.94 1.48 5.19
N LEU A 13 -6.03 0.25 4.69
CA LEU A 13 -5.22 -0.86 5.21
C LEU A 13 -3.73 -0.62 4.99
N LEU A 14 -3.35 -0.23 3.78
CA LEU A 14 -1.94 0.01 3.46
C LEU A 14 -1.37 1.16 4.27
N ASN A 15 -2.09 2.27 4.36
CA ASN A 15 -1.62 3.44 5.11
C ASN A 15 -1.53 3.15 6.60
N MET A 16 -2.43 2.36 7.16
CA MET A 16 -2.34 1.94 8.56
C MET A 16 -1.07 1.13 8.80
N LYS A 17 -0.77 0.17 7.94
CA LYS A 17 0.41 -0.68 8.09
C LYS A 17 1.71 0.11 7.86
N LEU A 18 1.72 1.01 6.90
CA LEU A 18 2.88 1.87 6.66
C LEU A 18 3.15 2.81 7.85
N ARG A 19 2.09 3.28 8.49
CA ARG A 19 2.23 4.13 9.68
C ARG A 19 2.74 3.35 10.89
N ASP A 20 2.18 2.14 11.11
CA ASP A 20 2.36 1.44 12.39
C ASP A 20 3.43 0.34 12.35
N ALA A 21 3.73 -0.25 11.19
CA ALA A 21 4.52 -1.48 11.14
C ALA A 21 5.69 -1.46 10.15
N TYR A 22 5.60 -0.70 9.06
CA TYR A 22 6.61 -0.78 8.00
C TYR A 22 7.18 0.60 7.65
N PRO A 23 8.53 0.70 7.50
CA PRO A 23 9.17 1.98 7.17
C PRO A 23 9.06 2.35 5.69
N SER A 24 8.62 1.44 4.83
CA SER A 24 8.51 1.66 3.39
C SER A 24 7.52 0.69 2.76
N LEU A 25 7.07 1.01 1.55
CA LEU A 25 6.22 0.12 0.78
C LEU A 25 6.98 -1.16 0.39
N ASP A 26 8.27 -1.06 0.09
CA ASP A 26 9.09 -2.24 -0.20
C ASP A 26 9.10 -3.21 0.98
N ALA A 27 9.31 -2.69 2.19
CA ALA A 27 9.31 -3.51 3.40
C ALA A 27 7.96 -4.19 3.64
N LEU A 28 6.88 -3.45 3.43
CA LEU A 28 5.53 -3.98 3.58
C LEU A 28 5.28 -5.13 2.59
N CYS A 29 5.57 -4.90 1.32
CA CYS A 29 5.32 -5.89 0.27
C CYS A 29 6.20 -7.13 0.46
N ASP A 30 7.45 -6.94 0.85
CA ASP A 30 8.38 -8.05 1.09
C ASP A 30 7.90 -8.94 2.24
N ASP A 31 7.53 -8.35 3.36
CA ASP A 31 7.09 -9.09 4.53
C ASP A 31 5.75 -9.79 4.32
N MET A 32 4.83 -9.14 3.62
CA MET A 32 3.49 -9.69 3.38
C MET A 32 3.41 -10.58 2.14
N GLY A 33 4.51 -10.73 1.40
CA GLY A 33 4.53 -11.54 0.19
C GLY A 33 3.70 -10.95 -0.94
N LEU A 34 3.66 -9.63 -1.06
CA LEU A 34 2.88 -8.92 -2.08
C LEU A 34 3.78 -8.40 -3.19
N SER A 35 3.23 -8.30 -4.41
CA SER A 35 3.93 -7.64 -5.50
C SER A 35 3.78 -6.13 -5.38
N LYS A 36 4.88 -5.41 -5.21
CA LYS A 36 4.86 -3.94 -5.16
C LYS A 36 4.24 -3.36 -6.43
N ALA A 37 4.62 -3.91 -7.60
CA ALA A 37 4.07 -3.44 -8.88
C ALA A 37 2.55 -3.58 -8.94
N ASP A 38 2.00 -4.68 -8.44
CA ASP A 38 0.56 -4.90 -8.40
C ASP A 38 -0.13 -3.91 -7.46
N ILE A 39 0.45 -3.68 -6.29
CA ILE A 39 -0.11 -2.74 -5.31
C ILE A 39 -0.11 -1.32 -5.88
N VAL A 40 1.00 -0.88 -6.44
CA VAL A 40 1.11 0.45 -7.04
C VAL A 40 0.12 0.60 -8.19
N SER A 41 0.03 -0.41 -9.06
CA SER A 41 -0.91 -0.39 -10.19
C SER A 41 -2.35 -0.28 -9.73
N ARG A 42 -2.75 -1.05 -8.72
CA ARG A 42 -4.11 -1.00 -8.18
C ARG A 42 -4.44 0.37 -7.58
N MET A 43 -3.47 0.97 -6.87
CA MET A 43 -3.67 2.29 -6.28
C MET A 43 -3.72 3.39 -7.34
N GLU A 44 -2.85 3.32 -8.35
CA GLU A 44 -2.86 4.29 -9.45
C GLU A 44 -4.17 4.23 -10.24
N ASP A 45 -4.70 3.04 -10.49
CA ASP A 45 -5.99 2.88 -11.15
C ASP A 45 -7.13 3.54 -10.38
N ALA A 46 -7.00 3.63 -9.06
CA ALA A 46 -7.98 4.28 -8.19
C ALA A 46 -7.68 5.76 -7.96
N GLY A 47 -6.59 6.29 -8.52
CA GLY A 47 -6.21 7.69 -8.40
C GLY A 47 -5.30 8.02 -7.23
N PHE A 48 -4.65 7.02 -6.64
CA PHE A 48 -3.73 7.21 -5.51
C PHE A 48 -2.29 6.93 -5.89
N GLU A 49 -1.37 7.70 -5.34
CA GLU A 49 0.06 7.52 -5.55
C GLU A 49 0.79 7.34 -4.22
N TYR A 50 1.86 6.55 -4.24
CA TYR A 50 2.70 6.37 -3.05
C TYR A 50 3.69 7.52 -2.92
N ASP A 51 3.70 8.16 -1.76
CA ASP A 51 4.67 9.20 -1.42
C ASP A 51 5.72 8.61 -0.47
N GLU A 52 6.94 8.45 -0.98
CA GLU A 52 8.04 7.88 -0.21
C GLU A 52 8.41 8.72 1.02
N ARG A 53 8.32 10.03 0.92
CA ARG A 53 8.67 10.93 2.01
C ARG A 53 7.70 10.84 3.17
N ALA A 54 6.41 10.76 2.83
CA ALA A 54 5.36 10.63 3.83
C ALA A 54 5.11 9.17 4.21
N ASN A 55 5.65 8.22 3.45
CA ASN A 55 5.43 6.78 3.61
C ASN A 55 3.94 6.45 3.63
N ARG A 56 3.21 6.94 2.66
CA ARG A 56 1.77 6.73 2.54
C ARG A 56 1.30 6.92 1.11
N PHE A 57 0.12 6.38 0.83
CA PHE A 57 -0.61 6.66 -0.41
C PHE A 57 -1.56 7.84 -0.19
N TRP A 58 -1.74 8.65 -1.23
CA TRP A 58 -2.77 9.70 -1.27
C TRP A 58 -3.07 10.22 -2.68
#